data_38d9b71ff9879c9c6872bc6030240a27
#
_entry.id   38d9b71ff9879c9c6872bc6030240a27
#
_cell.length_a   1.000
_cell.length_b   1.000
_cell.length_c   1.000
_cell.angle_alpha   90.00
_cell.angle_beta   90.00
_cell.angle_gamma   90.00
#
_symmetry.space_group_name_H-M   'P 1'
#
loop_
_entity.id
_entity.type
_entity.pdbx_description
1 polymer ?
#
loop_
_entity_poly.entity_id
_entity_poly.type
_entity_poly.pdbx_seq_one_letter_code
_entity_poly.pdbx_strand_id
1 'polypeptide(L)'
;LAEKMGTSVTPVRDAVLRLVQDGALIMPSPRDIRVRSLTLTEYLEIRSIRMELEGMVAAKAALMATPEDVEKLALMLEHNETALEDADAQKGLELNQSFHFELCRIAQMPILTSILHQLWIKIGPLIAQSYTKGGRHMIDYHYLVVRSIREKDPQAAKIAIQTDLLSGGNVMLQLKINETNTDWL
;
A
#
# COMPACT_ATOMS: atom_id res chain seq x y z
N LEU A 1 25.20 1.16 -4.45
CA LEU A 1 23.86 1.74 -4.63
C LEU A 1 23.96 3.10 -5.35
N ALA A 2 24.79 4.04 -4.87
CA ALA A 2 24.99 5.36 -5.49
C ALA A 2 25.36 5.26 -6.98
N GLU A 3 26.32 4.40 -7.32
CA GLU A 3 26.74 4.14 -8.70
C GLU A 3 25.57 3.63 -9.58
N LYS A 4 24.77 2.67 -9.06
CA LYS A 4 23.57 2.17 -9.77
C LYS A 4 22.50 3.24 -9.98
N MET A 5 22.46 4.26 -9.12
CA MET A 5 21.51 5.37 -9.21
C MET A 5 22.05 6.59 -9.96
N GLY A 6 23.28 6.51 -10.47
CA GLY A 6 23.92 7.61 -11.20
C GLY A 6 24.14 8.88 -10.36
N THR A 7 24.30 8.74 -9.03
CA THR A 7 24.42 9.88 -8.10
C THR A 7 25.60 9.73 -7.15
N SER A 8 25.89 10.78 -6.36
CA SER A 8 26.94 10.74 -5.35
C SER A 8 26.52 9.98 -4.08
N VAL A 9 27.50 9.61 -3.24
CA VAL A 9 27.24 8.81 -2.02
C VAL A 9 26.44 9.58 -0.97
N THR A 10 26.62 10.88 -0.86
CA THR A 10 25.99 11.70 0.20
C THR A 10 24.46 11.65 0.14
N PRO A 11 23.77 11.98 -0.98
CA PRO A 11 22.30 11.95 -1.02
C PRO A 11 21.75 10.53 -0.83
N VAL A 12 22.47 9.49 -1.25
CA VAL A 12 22.06 8.10 -1.02
C VAL A 12 22.14 7.75 0.47
N ARG A 13 23.20 8.17 1.15
CA ARG A 13 23.35 7.97 2.59
C ARG A 13 22.24 8.68 3.37
N ASP A 14 21.93 9.92 3.01
CA ASP A 14 20.88 10.71 3.66
C ASP A 14 19.50 10.06 3.44
N ALA A 15 19.20 9.59 2.23
CA ALA A 15 18.00 8.84 1.93
C ALA A 15 17.89 7.54 2.74
N VAL A 16 18.97 6.77 2.87
CA VAL A 16 19.01 5.55 3.68
C VAL A 16 18.76 5.87 5.16
N LEU A 17 19.42 6.91 5.71
CA LEU A 17 19.20 7.31 7.10
C LEU A 17 17.76 7.74 7.35
N ARG A 18 17.13 8.43 6.41
CA ARG A 18 15.71 8.78 6.47
C ARG A 18 14.82 7.55 6.47
N LEU A 19 15.06 6.57 5.60
CA LEU A 19 14.32 5.31 5.58
C LEU A 19 14.51 4.49 6.87
N VAL A 20 15.67 4.58 7.52
CA VAL A 20 15.89 3.99 8.85
C VAL A 20 15.05 4.71 9.91
N GLN A 21 15.01 6.04 9.90
CA GLN A 21 14.17 6.84 10.81
C GLN A 21 12.69 6.56 10.62
N ASP A 22 12.24 6.40 9.37
CA ASP A 22 10.86 6.06 9.03
C ASP A 22 10.52 4.59 9.32
N GLY A 23 11.51 3.78 9.69
CA GLY A 23 11.32 2.38 10.07
C GLY A 23 11.13 1.41 8.91
N ALA A 24 11.47 1.81 7.68
CA ALA A 24 11.52 0.93 6.50
C ALA A 24 12.77 0.07 6.46
N LEU A 25 13.88 0.63 6.93
CA LEU A 25 15.16 -0.04 7.00
C LEU A 25 15.60 -0.19 8.45
N ILE A 26 16.45 -1.18 8.68
CA ILE A 26 17.25 -1.33 9.91
C ILE A 26 18.73 -1.25 9.54
N MET A 27 19.53 -0.65 10.41
CA MET A 27 20.97 -0.49 10.23
C MET A 27 21.70 -0.94 11.50
N PRO A 28 21.84 -2.28 11.71
CA PRO A 28 22.55 -2.82 12.87
C PRO A 28 24.02 -2.37 12.94
N SER A 29 24.63 -2.08 11.78
CA SER A 29 25.93 -1.45 11.68
C SER A 29 26.01 -0.56 10.44
N PRO A 30 27.01 0.34 10.30
CA PRO A 30 27.16 1.24 9.14
C PRO A 30 27.32 0.50 7.79
N ARG A 31 27.64 -0.78 7.81
CA ARG A 31 27.81 -1.62 6.63
C ARG A 31 26.71 -2.63 6.43
N ASP A 32 25.77 -2.75 7.37
CA ASP A 32 24.68 -3.70 7.35
C ASP A 32 23.35 -2.94 7.33
N ILE A 33 22.78 -2.80 6.14
CA ILE A 33 21.51 -2.12 5.90
C ILE A 33 20.55 -3.17 5.35
N ARG A 34 19.42 -3.35 6.01
CA ARG A 34 18.42 -4.35 5.64
C ARG A 34 17.03 -3.74 5.60
N VAL A 35 16.17 -4.27 4.73
CA VAL A 35 14.74 -3.99 4.77
C VAL A 35 14.19 -4.56 6.07
N ARG A 36 13.39 -3.77 6.80
CA ARG A 36 12.79 -4.23 8.05
C ARG A 36 11.68 -5.25 7.75
N SER A 37 11.71 -6.39 8.41
CA SER A 37 10.59 -7.32 8.45
C SER A 37 9.65 -6.95 9.60
N LEU A 38 8.35 -6.87 9.34
CA LEU A 38 7.33 -6.68 10.36
C LEU A 38 7.07 -8.00 11.09
N THR A 39 6.87 -7.92 12.40
CA THR A 39 6.28 -9.03 13.14
C THR A 39 4.81 -9.20 12.79
N LEU A 40 4.22 -10.37 13.10
CA LEU A 40 2.79 -10.60 12.90
C LEU A 40 1.94 -9.56 13.68
N THR A 41 2.33 -9.25 14.91
CA THR A 41 1.65 -8.25 15.76
C THR A 41 1.69 -6.86 15.14
N GLU A 42 2.85 -6.41 14.66
CA GLU A 42 3.00 -5.12 13.98
C GLU A 42 2.20 -5.05 12.67
N TYR A 43 2.18 -6.15 11.91
CA TYR A 43 1.36 -6.24 10.70
C TYR A 43 -0.13 -6.08 11.01
N LEU A 44 -0.64 -6.81 12.01
CA LEU A 44 -2.06 -6.73 12.42
C LEU A 44 -2.44 -5.34 12.93
N GLU A 45 -1.56 -4.69 13.69
CA GLU A 45 -1.74 -3.32 14.17
C GLU A 45 -1.80 -2.34 12.99
N ILE A 46 -0.82 -2.37 12.08
CA ILE A 46 -0.80 -1.51 10.88
C ILE A 46 -2.07 -1.72 10.04
N ARG A 47 -2.48 -2.98 9.82
CA ARG A 47 -3.69 -3.29 9.07
C ARG A 47 -4.93 -2.67 9.71
N SER A 48 -5.08 -2.80 11.03
CA SER A 48 -6.21 -2.23 11.76
C SER A 48 -6.26 -0.71 11.64
N ILE A 49 -5.12 -0.04 11.82
CA ILE A 49 -5.01 1.41 11.69
C ILE A 49 -5.35 1.85 10.24
N ARG A 50 -4.80 1.16 9.23
CA ARG A 50 -5.10 1.46 7.82
C ARG A 50 -6.59 1.30 7.50
N MET A 51 -7.24 0.27 8.00
CA MET A 51 -8.69 0.05 7.79
C MET A 51 -9.51 1.25 8.26
N GLU A 52 -9.20 1.81 9.43
CA GLU A 52 -9.92 2.99 9.93
C GLU A 52 -9.58 4.25 9.13
N LEU A 53 -8.30 4.52 8.90
CA LEU A 53 -7.87 5.73 8.22
C LEU A 53 -8.25 5.73 6.73
N GLU A 54 -8.01 4.63 6.02
CA GLU A 54 -8.37 4.53 4.60
C GLU A 54 -9.87 4.41 4.40
N GLY A 55 -10.61 3.84 5.37
CA GLY A 55 -12.07 3.90 5.41
C GLY A 55 -12.61 5.33 5.51
N MET A 56 -12.00 6.18 6.35
CA MET A 56 -12.34 7.61 6.42
C MET A 56 -12.04 8.32 5.09
N VAL A 57 -10.91 8.02 4.47
CA VAL A 57 -10.52 8.58 3.17
C VAL A 57 -11.52 8.20 2.09
N ALA A 58 -11.85 6.90 1.95
CA ALA A 58 -12.78 6.43 0.93
C ALA A 58 -14.18 7.04 1.08
N ALA A 59 -14.68 7.11 2.33
CA ALA A 59 -15.96 7.76 2.61
C ALA A 59 -15.95 9.24 2.20
N LYS A 60 -14.88 9.96 2.52
CA LYS A 60 -14.74 11.37 2.16
C LYS A 60 -14.56 11.55 0.64
N ALA A 61 -13.79 10.67 0.00
CA ALA A 61 -13.62 10.67 -1.45
C ALA A 61 -14.95 10.48 -2.19
N ALA A 62 -15.83 9.59 -1.71
CA ALA A 62 -17.16 9.39 -2.30
C ALA A 62 -18.02 10.68 -2.29
N LEU A 63 -17.87 11.52 -1.27
CA LEU A 63 -18.59 12.79 -1.19
C LEU A 63 -17.99 13.88 -2.10
N MET A 64 -16.67 13.85 -2.33
CA MET A 64 -15.93 14.93 -2.97
C MET A 64 -15.54 14.66 -4.42
N ALA A 65 -15.51 13.41 -4.85
CA ALA A 65 -15.07 13.03 -6.20
C ALA A 65 -15.88 13.75 -7.29
N THR A 66 -15.16 14.28 -8.29
CA THR A 66 -15.76 14.76 -9.53
C THR A 66 -15.94 13.60 -10.52
N PRO A 67 -16.71 13.78 -11.61
CA PRO A 67 -16.79 12.77 -12.68
C PRO A 67 -15.40 12.40 -13.23
N GLU A 68 -14.51 13.38 -13.39
CA GLU A 68 -13.14 13.20 -13.88
C GLU A 68 -12.30 12.36 -12.91
N ASP A 69 -12.49 12.54 -11.60
CA ASP A 69 -11.84 11.70 -10.58
C ASP A 69 -12.28 10.23 -10.70
N VAL A 70 -13.58 10.01 -10.94
CA VAL A 70 -14.12 8.65 -11.13
C VAL A 70 -13.56 7.98 -12.38
N GLU A 71 -13.46 8.71 -13.49
CA GLU A 71 -12.86 8.22 -14.73
C GLU A 71 -11.38 7.89 -14.53
N LYS A 72 -10.65 8.76 -13.84
CA LYS A 72 -9.25 8.52 -13.50
C LYS A 72 -9.06 7.26 -12.67
N LEU A 73 -9.88 7.06 -11.62
CA LEU A 73 -9.84 5.84 -10.81
C LEU A 73 -10.15 4.59 -11.64
N ALA A 74 -11.13 4.66 -12.56
CA ALA A 74 -11.44 3.55 -13.46
C ALA A 74 -10.27 3.20 -14.38
N LEU A 75 -9.62 4.22 -14.97
CA LEU A 75 -8.43 4.01 -15.80
C LEU A 75 -7.26 3.39 -15.02
N MET A 76 -7.09 3.74 -13.75
CA MET A 76 -6.09 3.11 -12.89
C MET A 76 -6.36 1.62 -12.70
N LEU A 77 -7.62 1.18 -12.65
CA LEU A 77 -7.97 -0.24 -12.59
C LEU A 77 -7.63 -0.96 -13.89
N GLU A 78 -7.89 -0.36 -15.05
CA GLU A 78 -7.51 -0.94 -16.35
C GLU A 78 -5.99 -1.15 -16.44
N HIS A 79 -5.20 -0.18 -15.98
CA HIS A 79 -3.76 -0.33 -15.92
C HIS A 79 -3.31 -1.43 -14.94
N ASN A 80 -4.03 -1.60 -13.81
CA ASN A 80 -3.77 -2.71 -12.88
C ASN A 80 -4.05 -4.07 -13.51
N GLU A 81 -5.15 -4.20 -14.28
CA GLU A 81 -5.45 -5.45 -15.02
C GLU A 81 -4.33 -5.77 -16.01
N THR A 82 -3.90 -4.78 -16.80
CA THR A 82 -2.78 -4.96 -17.73
C THR A 82 -1.50 -5.43 -17.00
N ALA A 83 -1.17 -4.82 -15.86
CA ALA A 83 0.01 -5.23 -15.08
C ALA A 83 -0.12 -6.67 -14.54
N LEU A 84 -1.34 -7.12 -14.21
CA LEU A 84 -1.59 -8.51 -13.80
C LEU A 84 -1.49 -9.49 -14.97
N GLU A 85 -2.03 -9.14 -16.15
CA GLU A 85 -1.93 -9.95 -17.36
C GLU A 85 -0.47 -10.12 -17.79
N ASP A 86 0.34 -9.06 -17.67
CA ASP A 86 1.77 -9.06 -17.97
C ASP A 86 2.62 -9.72 -16.87
N ALA A 87 2.02 -10.14 -15.77
CA ALA A 87 2.69 -10.65 -14.57
C ALA A 87 3.76 -9.68 -14.01
N ASP A 88 3.56 -8.36 -14.21
CA ASP A 88 4.43 -7.29 -13.71
C ASP A 88 4.06 -6.93 -12.26
N ALA A 89 4.60 -7.70 -11.32
CA ALA A 89 4.35 -7.52 -9.89
C ALA A 89 4.81 -6.14 -9.37
N GLN A 90 5.87 -5.57 -9.91
CA GLN A 90 6.36 -4.26 -9.50
C GLN A 90 5.38 -3.17 -9.97
N LYS A 91 4.96 -3.23 -11.22
CA LYS A 91 3.98 -2.29 -11.75
C LYS A 91 2.64 -2.38 -11.04
N GLY A 92 2.19 -3.61 -10.75
CA GLY A 92 0.98 -3.86 -9.97
C GLY A 92 1.05 -3.21 -8.58
N LEU A 93 2.17 -3.35 -7.86
CA LEU A 93 2.40 -2.68 -6.57
C LEU A 93 2.33 -1.15 -6.68
N GLU A 94 3.01 -0.56 -7.67
CA GLU A 94 3.03 0.89 -7.88
C GLU A 94 1.63 1.44 -8.16
N LEU A 95 0.86 0.75 -8.99
CA LEU A 95 -0.51 1.13 -9.34
C LEU A 95 -1.48 0.96 -8.16
N ASN A 96 -1.34 -0.11 -7.38
CA ASN A 96 -2.09 -0.32 -6.15
C ASN A 96 -1.85 0.84 -5.16
N GLN A 97 -0.60 1.16 -4.89
CA GLN A 97 -0.24 2.29 -4.03
C GLN A 97 -0.83 3.59 -4.57
N SER A 98 -0.68 3.85 -5.86
CA SER A 98 -1.18 5.05 -6.52
C SER A 98 -2.70 5.18 -6.38
N PHE A 99 -3.45 4.07 -6.48
CA PHE A 99 -4.90 4.04 -6.28
C PHE A 99 -5.30 4.51 -4.87
N HIS A 100 -4.70 3.95 -3.84
CA HIS A 100 -5.00 4.34 -2.45
C HIS A 100 -4.67 5.81 -2.17
N PHE A 101 -3.54 6.31 -2.71
CA PHE A 101 -3.17 7.73 -2.54
C PHE A 101 -3.98 8.69 -3.44
N GLU A 102 -4.53 8.22 -4.56
CA GLU A 102 -5.48 9.00 -5.34
C GLU A 102 -6.79 9.24 -4.55
N LEU A 103 -7.27 8.24 -3.80
CA LEU A 103 -8.39 8.44 -2.87
C LEU A 103 -8.07 9.52 -1.82
N CYS A 104 -6.84 9.52 -1.28
CA CYS A 104 -6.39 10.54 -0.34
C CYS A 104 -6.40 11.95 -0.97
N ARG A 105 -5.96 12.08 -2.23
CA ARG A 105 -5.99 13.34 -2.98
C ARG A 105 -7.43 13.84 -3.15
N ILE A 106 -8.33 12.97 -3.59
CA ILE A 106 -9.76 13.30 -3.78
C ILE A 106 -10.39 13.72 -2.45
N ALA A 107 -10.09 13.01 -1.37
CA ALA A 107 -10.61 13.31 -0.04
C ALA A 107 -10.08 14.63 0.56
N GLN A 108 -9.00 15.19 0.03
CA GLN A 108 -8.35 16.42 0.50
C GLN A 108 -7.99 16.37 2.00
N MET A 109 -7.37 15.27 2.44
CA MET A 109 -6.99 15.02 3.84
C MET A 109 -5.46 14.96 4.01
N PRO A 110 -4.71 16.07 3.88
CA PRO A 110 -3.24 16.05 3.79
C PRO A 110 -2.56 15.52 5.06
N ILE A 111 -3.09 15.80 6.25
CA ILE A 111 -2.52 15.29 7.51
C ILE A 111 -2.67 13.77 7.56
N LEU A 112 -3.87 13.25 7.28
CA LEU A 112 -4.14 11.81 7.26
C LEU A 112 -3.30 11.12 6.18
N THR A 113 -3.17 11.73 5.00
CA THR A 113 -2.29 11.24 3.92
C THR A 113 -0.85 11.09 4.38
N SER A 114 -0.32 12.05 5.14
CA SER A 114 1.03 11.96 5.71
C SER A 114 1.18 10.78 6.68
N ILE A 115 0.18 10.52 7.52
CA ILE A 115 0.17 9.37 8.43
C ILE A 115 0.14 8.05 7.63
N LEU A 116 -0.72 7.96 6.61
CA LEU A 116 -0.78 6.78 5.75
C LEU A 116 0.55 6.53 5.03
N HIS A 117 1.25 7.56 4.54
CA HIS A 117 2.58 7.39 3.95
C HIS A 117 3.56 6.69 4.90
N GLN A 118 3.55 7.05 6.19
CA GLN A 118 4.40 6.41 7.20
C GLN A 118 4.06 4.92 7.40
N LEU A 119 2.79 4.56 7.33
CA LEU A 119 2.35 3.17 7.42
C LEU A 119 2.70 2.39 6.15
N TRP A 120 2.51 3.00 4.98
CA TRP A 120 2.82 2.39 3.68
C TRP A 120 4.32 2.11 3.51
N ILE A 121 5.20 3.00 3.97
CA ILE A 121 6.65 2.77 3.99
C ILE A 121 7.00 1.49 4.76
N LYS A 122 6.33 1.24 5.90
CA LYS A 122 6.60 0.06 6.74
C LYS A 122 6.05 -1.23 6.13
N ILE A 123 4.84 -1.19 5.56
CA ILE A 123 4.16 -2.39 5.05
C ILE A 123 4.52 -2.69 3.58
N GLY A 124 5.05 -1.71 2.83
CA GLY A 124 5.33 -1.81 1.41
C GLY A 124 6.12 -3.06 1.00
N PRO A 125 7.20 -3.46 1.71
CA PRO A 125 7.93 -4.68 1.39
C PRO A 125 7.07 -5.95 1.46
N LEU A 126 6.14 -6.03 2.41
CA LEU A 126 5.22 -7.16 2.56
C LEU A 126 4.15 -7.17 1.46
N ILE A 127 3.64 -5.99 1.07
CA ILE A 127 2.74 -5.86 -0.08
C ILE A 127 3.44 -6.31 -1.37
N ALA A 128 4.68 -5.86 -1.60
CA ALA A 128 5.48 -6.28 -2.76
C ALA A 128 5.64 -7.81 -2.83
N GLN A 129 5.94 -8.44 -1.71
CA GLN A 129 6.03 -9.90 -1.61
C GLN A 129 4.70 -10.60 -1.92
N SER A 130 3.57 -9.98 -1.56
CA SER A 130 2.23 -10.52 -1.83
C SER A 130 1.88 -10.49 -3.32
N TYR A 131 2.30 -9.46 -4.04
CA TYR A 131 2.09 -9.38 -5.50
C TYR A 131 2.76 -10.51 -6.28
N THR A 132 3.90 -11.02 -5.82
CA THR A 132 4.56 -12.17 -6.46
C THR A 132 3.80 -13.50 -6.26
N LYS A 133 2.79 -13.53 -5.36
CA LYS A 133 2.07 -14.74 -4.97
C LYS A 133 0.58 -14.74 -5.28
N GLY A 134 -0.01 -13.60 -5.64
CA GLY A 134 -1.45 -13.57 -5.86
C GLY A 134 -2.02 -12.20 -6.16
N GLY A 135 -1.50 -11.54 -7.19
CA GLY A 135 -1.84 -10.17 -7.55
C GLY A 135 -3.34 -9.85 -7.65
N ARG A 136 -4.16 -10.80 -8.14
CA ARG A 136 -5.62 -10.56 -8.34
C ARG A 136 -6.33 -10.12 -7.07
N HIS A 137 -6.11 -10.79 -5.95
CA HIS A 137 -6.75 -10.47 -4.67
C HIS A 137 -6.42 -9.07 -4.14
N MET A 138 -5.40 -8.43 -4.70
CA MET A 138 -4.97 -7.09 -4.31
C MET A 138 -5.80 -5.98 -4.96
N ILE A 139 -6.65 -6.29 -5.95
CA ILE A 139 -7.42 -5.28 -6.68
C ILE A 139 -8.91 -5.62 -6.83
N ASP A 140 -9.34 -6.82 -6.46
CA ASP A 140 -10.73 -7.27 -6.65
C ASP A 140 -11.77 -6.30 -6.06
N TYR A 141 -11.45 -5.72 -4.91
CA TYR A 141 -12.36 -4.79 -4.21
C TYR A 141 -12.22 -3.34 -4.64
N HIS A 142 -11.18 -2.97 -5.39
CA HIS A 142 -11.03 -1.63 -5.96
C HIS A 142 -12.22 -1.27 -6.87
N TYR A 143 -12.77 -2.24 -7.60
CA TYR A 143 -13.99 -2.06 -8.43
C TYR A 143 -15.18 -1.60 -7.60
N LEU A 144 -15.37 -2.19 -6.43
CA LEU A 144 -16.44 -1.80 -5.51
C LEU A 144 -16.19 -0.40 -4.93
N VAL A 145 -14.93 -0.05 -4.65
CA VAL A 145 -14.57 1.30 -4.20
C VAL A 145 -14.93 2.33 -5.28
N VAL A 146 -14.50 2.12 -6.54
CA VAL A 146 -14.82 3.04 -7.65
C VAL A 146 -16.31 3.14 -7.89
N ARG A 147 -17.03 2.02 -7.83
CA ARG A 147 -18.49 2.01 -7.95
C ARG A 147 -19.15 2.85 -6.86
N SER A 148 -18.79 2.63 -5.60
CA SER A 148 -19.35 3.36 -4.45
C SER A 148 -19.06 4.86 -4.53
N ILE A 149 -17.88 5.25 -5.01
CA ILE A 149 -17.51 6.64 -5.24
C ILE A 149 -18.38 7.25 -6.35
N ARG A 150 -18.60 6.53 -7.46
CA ARG A 150 -19.47 6.95 -8.56
C ARG A 150 -20.91 7.15 -8.09
N GLU A 151 -21.40 6.26 -7.23
CA GLU A 151 -22.75 6.30 -6.66
C GLU A 151 -22.88 7.32 -5.51
N LYS A 152 -21.78 8.01 -5.12
CA LYS A 152 -21.74 8.96 -4.00
C LYS A 152 -22.16 8.34 -2.68
N ASP A 153 -21.87 7.05 -2.47
CA ASP A 153 -22.18 6.31 -1.25
C ASP A 153 -20.95 6.21 -0.34
N PRO A 154 -20.82 7.07 0.69
CA PRO A 154 -19.66 7.09 1.57
C PRO A 154 -19.55 5.83 2.45
N GLN A 155 -20.69 5.22 2.82
CA GLN A 155 -20.68 4.03 3.66
C GLN A 155 -20.24 2.80 2.86
N ALA A 156 -20.76 2.65 1.65
CA ALA A 156 -20.33 1.58 0.76
C ALA A 156 -18.84 1.72 0.39
N ALA A 157 -18.36 2.94 0.12
CA ALA A 157 -16.94 3.19 -0.16
C ALA A 157 -16.03 2.84 1.02
N LYS A 158 -16.44 3.19 2.27
CA LYS A 158 -15.73 2.78 3.48
C LYS A 158 -15.65 1.27 3.59
N ILE A 159 -16.75 0.57 3.45
CA ILE A 159 -16.81 -0.90 3.56
C ILE A 159 -15.97 -1.55 2.46
N ALA A 160 -16.04 -1.05 1.22
CA ALA A 160 -15.32 -1.59 0.10
C ALA A 160 -13.78 -1.54 0.32
N ILE A 161 -13.23 -0.38 0.73
CA ILE A 161 -11.78 -0.26 0.98
C ILE A 161 -11.35 -1.08 2.22
N GLN A 162 -12.18 -1.18 3.25
CA GLN A 162 -11.89 -2.03 4.40
C GLN A 162 -11.86 -3.51 4.01
N THR A 163 -12.77 -3.94 3.13
CA THR A 163 -12.79 -5.31 2.60
C THR A 163 -11.59 -5.58 1.71
N ASP A 164 -11.16 -4.61 0.92
CA ASP A 164 -9.92 -4.66 0.13
C ASP A 164 -8.70 -4.95 1.02
N LEU A 165 -8.54 -4.15 2.07
CA LEU A 165 -7.45 -4.33 3.04
C LEU A 165 -7.49 -5.67 3.78
N LEU A 166 -8.67 -6.23 4.00
CA LEU A 166 -8.83 -7.56 4.58
C LEU A 166 -8.50 -8.66 3.57
N SER A 167 -9.02 -8.59 2.37
CA SER A 167 -8.85 -9.60 1.32
C SER A 167 -7.40 -9.69 0.87
N GLY A 168 -6.81 -8.60 0.40
CA GLY A 168 -5.39 -8.52 0.06
C GLY A 168 -4.49 -8.83 1.26
N GLY A 169 -4.92 -8.41 2.45
CA GLY A 169 -4.25 -8.68 3.71
C GLY A 169 -4.20 -10.14 4.12
N ASN A 170 -5.09 -11.01 3.62
CA ASN A 170 -5.05 -12.44 3.94
C ASN A 170 -3.78 -13.11 3.36
N VAL A 171 -3.34 -12.72 2.17
CA VAL A 171 -2.07 -13.21 1.59
C VAL A 171 -0.89 -12.82 2.48
N MET A 172 -0.85 -11.56 2.92
CA MET A 172 0.18 -11.04 3.83
C MET A 172 0.15 -11.73 5.19
N LEU A 173 -1.04 -12.02 5.72
CA LEU A 173 -1.22 -12.75 6.96
C LEU A 173 -0.64 -14.17 6.87
N GLN A 174 -0.93 -14.89 5.80
CA GLN A 174 -0.38 -16.24 5.59
C GLN A 174 1.15 -16.22 5.47
N LEU A 175 1.72 -15.21 4.81
CA LEU A 175 3.17 -15.04 4.74
C LEU A 175 3.77 -14.91 6.15
N LYS A 176 3.17 -14.07 7.00
CA LYS A 176 3.66 -13.84 8.37
C LYS A 176 3.50 -15.06 9.28
N ILE A 177 2.39 -15.78 9.16
CA ILE A 177 2.18 -17.03 9.93
C ILE A 177 3.22 -18.08 9.52
N ASN A 178 3.51 -18.22 8.24
CA ASN A 178 4.49 -19.20 7.75
C ASN A 178 5.91 -18.86 8.20
N GLU A 179 6.30 -17.58 8.20
CA GLU A 179 7.59 -17.13 8.75
C GLU A 179 7.73 -17.51 10.23
N THR A 180 6.70 -17.24 11.04
CA THR A 180 6.71 -17.53 12.49
C THR A 180 6.82 -19.04 12.77
N ASN A 181 6.22 -19.89 11.93
CA ASN A 181 6.29 -21.34 12.08
C ASN A 181 7.64 -21.94 11.65
N THR A 182 8.42 -21.24 10.84
CA THR A 182 9.73 -21.71 10.35
C THR A 182 10.85 -21.43 11.38
N ASP A 183 10.67 -20.47 12.28
CA ASP A 183 11.64 -20.12 13.31
C ASP A 183 11.74 -21.13 14.48
N TRP A 184 10.91 -22.21 14.45
CA TRP A 184 10.88 -23.29 15.47
C TRP A 184 11.50 -24.61 14.98
N LEU A 185 12.00 -24.67 13.74
CA LEU A 185 12.69 -25.84 13.15
C LEU A 185 14.19 -25.61 13.02
#